data_ead68f4b619d1201dbe4049777727082
#
_entry.id   ead68f4b619d1201dbe4049777727082
#
_cell.length_a   1.000
_cell.length_b   1.000
_cell.length_c   1.000
_cell.angle_alpha   90.00
_cell.angle_beta   90.00
_cell.angle_gamma   90.00
#
_symmetry.space_group_name_H-M   'P 1'
#
loop_
_entity.id
_entity.type
_entity.pdbx_description
1 polymer ?
#
loop_
_entity_poly.entity_id
_entity_poly.type
_entity_poly.pdbx_seq_one_letter_code
_entity_poly.pdbx_strand_id
1 'polypeptide(L)'
;VARTDYYDDPNAPIPNSVVPAAVGCITDDAGRILLEHRVDNDLWALPGGTHEFGESIVATVVREVREEAGLNVEVTGLVGIYTDPKAVIAYSDGEVRQQFTLSFRCRVLGGTLQKDSESQELRWVARDELDGLRIHPSMRLRIDHSFADRAEPHLG
;
A
#
# COMPACT_ATOMS: atom_id res chain seq x y z
N VAL A 1 -12.54 -13.13 2.66
CA VAL A 1 -13.45 -12.00 2.88
C VAL A 1 -13.35 -11.06 1.70
N ALA A 2 -14.46 -10.78 1.03
CA ALA A 2 -14.48 -9.85 -0.10
C ALA A 2 -14.28 -8.42 0.39
N ARG A 3 -13.66 -7.61 -0.45
CA ARG A 3 -13.30 -6.23 -0.16
C ARG A 3 -13.82 -5.31 -1.26
N THR A 4 -14.39 -4.17 -0.87
CA THR A 4 -14.80 -3.09 -1.78
C THR A 4 -14.16 -1.79 -1.32
N ASP A 5 -13.49 -1.12 -2.26
CA ASP A 5 -12.81 0.15 -1.99
C ASP A 5 -13.66 1.31 -2.53
N TYR A 6 -13.96 2.27 -1.66
CA TYR A 6 -14.71 3.48 -2.00
C TYR A 6 -13.81 4.70 -1.91
N TYR A 7 -14.01 5.65 -2.79
CA TYR A 7 -13.34 6.94 -2.70
C TYR A 7 -14.29 8.08 -3.09
N ASP A 8 -14.51 9.01 -2.15
CA ASP A 8 -15.42 10.16 -2.34
C ASP A 8 -16.77 9.75 -2.92
N ASP A 9 -17.29 8.63 -2.43
CA ASP A 9 -18.52 8.00 -2.92
C ASP A 9 -19.64 8.21 -1.90
N PRO A 10 -20.74 8.91 -2.28
CA PRO A 10 -21.86 9.12 -1.37
C PRO A 10 -22.57 7.83 -0.95
N ASN A 11 -22.36 6.73 -1.69
CA ASN A 11 -22.92 5.41 -1.36
C ASN A 11 -22.00 4.57 -0.48
N ALA A 12 -20.83 5.08 -0.09
CA ALA A 12 -19.95 4.38 0.82
C ALA A 12 -20.64 4.15 2.17
N PRO A 13 -20.53 2.94 2.74
CA PRO A 13 -21.07 2.68 4.07
C PRO A 13 -20.33 3.50 5.13
N ILE A 14 -21.00 3.72 6.25
CA ILE A 14 -20.43 4.47 7.37
C ILE A 14 -19.33 3.64 8.03
N PRO A 15 -18.11 4.18 8.21
CA PRO A 15 -17.04 3.46 8.88
C PRO A 15 -17.37 3.07 10.32
N ASN A 16 -16.94 1.88 10.72
CA ASN A 16 -17.05 1.37 12.08
C ASN A 16 -15.70 0.93 12.67
N SER A 17 -14.61 1.14 11.92
CA SER A 17 -13.27 0.84 12.43
C SER A 17 -12.21 1.76 11.82
N VAL A 18 -11.11 1.93 12.56
CA VAL A 18 -9.87 2.51 12.08
C VAL A 18 -8.75 1.54 12.45
N VAL A 19 -8.07 1.01 11.46
CA VAL A 19 -6.98 0.04 11.67
C VAL A 19 -5.72 0.59 11.00
N PRO A 20 -4.66 0.86 11.76
CA PRO A 20 -3.40 1.30 11.18
C PRO A 20 -2.83 0.26 10.21
N ALA A 21 -2.33 0.76 9.09
CA ALA A 21 -1.67 -0.06 8.08
C ALA A 21 -0.39 0.64 7.61
N ALA A 22 0.52 -0.14 7.03
CA ALA A 22 1.74 0.37 6.46
C ALA A 22 1.96 -0.24 5.07
N VAL A 23 2.42 0.59 4.14
CA VAL A 23 2.80 0.15 2.80
C VAL A 23 4.24 0.55 2.49
N GLY A 24 4.90 -0.20 1.62
CA GLY A 24 6.28 0.05 1.21
C GLY A 24 6.37 0.59 -0.21
N CYS A 25 7.04 1.72 -0.34
CA CYS A 25 7.45 2.28 -1.63
C CYS A 25 8.87 1.77 -1.92
N ILE A 26 8.97 0.70 -2.69
CA ILE A 26 10.21 -0.01 -2.98
C ILE A 26 10.58 0.26 -4.42
N THR A 27 11.75 0.81 -4.66
CA THR A 27 12.23 1.07 -6.01
C THR A 27 13.46 0.22 -6.34
N ASP A 28 13.58 -0.17 -7.61
CA ASP A 28 14.76 -0.85 -8.13
C ASP A 28 15.80 0.17 -8.63
N ASP A 29 16.94 -0.34 -9.12
CA ASP A 29 18.03 0.50 -9.63
C ASP A 29 17.64 1.28 -10.89
N ALA A 30 16.61 0.86 -11.61
CA ALA A 30 16.07 1.57 -12.76
C ALA A 30 15.00 2.62 -12.39
N GLY A 31 14.72 2.81 -11.10
CA GLY A 31 13.72 3.77 -10.62
C GLY A 31 12.28 3.30 -10.79
N ARG A 32 12.06 1.99 -11.03
CA ARG A 32 10.71 1.41 -11.08
C ARG A 32 10.26 1.06 -9.69
N ILE A 33 8.95 1.19 -9.45
CA ILE A 33 8.34 0.87 -8.16
C ILE A 33 7.70 -0.53 -8.19
N LEU A 34 7.79 -1.24 -7.07
CA LEU A 34 7.17 -2.55 -6.94
C LEU A 34 5.68 -2.39 -6.63
N LEU A 35 4.85 -2.98 -7.48
CA LEU A 35 3.40 -3.08 -7.26
C LEU A 35 2.94 -4.52 -7.29
N GLU A 36 1.86 -4.79 -6.57
CA GLU A 36 1.17 -6.07 -6.57
C GLU A 36 -0.22 -5.92 -7.20
N HIS A 37 -0.63 -6.90 -7.99
CA HIS A 37 -1.99 -7.01 -8.52
C HIS A 37 -2.81 -7.86 -7.55
N ARG A 38 -3.70 -7.24 -6.80
CA ARG A 38 -4.43 -7.89 -5.72
C ARG A 38 -5.52 -8.83 -6.23
N VAL A 39 -5.67 -9.97 -5.58
CA VAL A 39 -6.74 -10.93 -5.88
C VAL A 39 -8.10 -10.43 -5.38
N ASP A 40 -8.14 -9.75 -4.21
CA ASP A 40 -9.39 -9.43 -3.52
C ASP A 40 -10.18 -8.27 -4.12
N ASN A 41 -9.55 -7.34 -4.82
CA ASN A 41 -10.22 -6.19 -5.43
C ASN A 41 -9.82 -5.94 -6.89
N ASP A 42 -8.93 -6.76 -7.45
CA ASP A 42 -8.43 -6.65 -8.83
C ASP A 42 -7.75 -5.31 -9.14
N LEU A 43 -7.15 -4.68 -8.13
CA LEU A 43 -6.42 -3.42 -8.27
C LEU A 43 -4.92 -3.63 -8.04
N TRP A 44 -4.13 -2.75 -8.63
CA TRP A 44 -2.68 -2.67 -8.37
C TRP A 44 -2.44 -1.79 -7.15
N ALA A 45 -1.52 -2.22 -6.29
CA ALA A 45 -1.24 -1.55 -5.03
C ALA A 45 0.22 -1.70 -4.61
N LEU A 46 0.64 -0.82 -3.70
CA LEU A 46 1.90 -1.00 -2.98
C LEU A 46 1.78 -2.21 -2.03
N PRO A 47 2.83 -3.01 -1.88
CA PRO A 47 2.82 -4.08 -0.88
C PRO A 47 2.74 -3.51 0.53
N GLY A 48 1.97 -4.16 1.39
CA GLY A 48 1.76 -3.74 2.77
C GLY A 48 0.53 -4.37 3.38
N GLY A 49 0.22 -3.98 4.59
CA GLY A 49 -0.94 -4.51 5.31
C GLY A 49 -1.11 -3.93 6.69
N THR A 50 -1.96 -4.57 7.48
CA THR A 50 -2.36 -4.08 8.78
C THR A 50 -1.30 -4.26 9.85
N HIS A 51 -1.25 -3.27 10.74
CA HIS A 51 -0.41 -3.31 11.93
C HIS A 51 -0.93 -4.34 12.92
N GLU A 52 -0.02 -5.09 13.53
CA GLU A 52 -0.36 -6.16 14.47
C GLU A 52 0.21 -5.88 15.86
N PHE A 53 -0.38 -6.52 16.86
CA PHE A 53 0.13 -6.44 18.24
C PHE A 53 1.59 -6.90 18.32
N GLY A 54 2.39 -6.19 19.11
CA GLY A 54 3.78 -6.54 19.33
C GLY A 54 4.75 -6.03 18.28
N GLU A 55 4.26 -5.38 17.21
CA GLU A 55 5.12 -4.79 16.18
C GLU A 55 5.23 -3.27 16.35
N SER A 56 6.38 -2.72 15.96
CA SER A 56 6.43 -1.31 15.58
C SER A 56 5.83 -1.15 14.18
N ILE A 57 5.43 0.07 13.81
CA ILE A 57 4.87 0.29 12.46
C ILE A 57 5.92 0.04 11.36
N VAL A 58 7.19 0.29 11.64
CA VAL A 58 8.28 -0.07 10.73
C VAL A 58 8.39 -1.58 10.57
N ALA A 59 8.26 -2.34 11.67
CA ALA A 59 8.26 -3.80 11.62
C ALA A 59 7.09 -4.34 10.79
N THR A 60 5.94 -3.66 10.82
CA THR A 60 4.78 -4.04 10.01
C THR A 60 5.11 -4.05 8.53
N VAL A 61 5.66 -2.96 7.99
CA VAL A 61 5.96 -2.89 6.56
C VAL A 61 7.05 -3.89 6.17
N VAL A 62 8.06 -4.08 7.00
CA VAL A 62 9.12 -5.06 6.74
C VAL A 62 8.56 -6.48 6.67
N ARG A 63 7.68 -6.84 7.60
CA ARG A 63 7.01 -8.15 7.61
C ARG A 63 6.12 -8.34 6.40
N GLU A 64 5.27 -7.36 6.10
CA GLU A 64 4.32 -7.45 4.98
C GLU A 64 5.04 -7.56 3.63
N VAL A 65 6.09 -6.79 3.39
CA VAL A 65 6.87 -6.89 2.16
C VAL A 65 7.51 -8.26 2.03
N ARG A 66 8.02 -8.81 3.12
CA ARG A 66 8.61 -10.16 3.12
C ARG A 66 7.57 -11.23 2.80
N GLU A 67 6.39 -11.15 3.42
CA GLU A 67 5.31 -12.11 3.19
C GLU A 67 4.76 -12.02 1.76
N GLU A 68 4.50 -10.82 1.27
CA GLU A 68 3.83 -10.60 0.00
C GLU A 68 4.76 -10.64 -1.20
N ALA A 69 6.02 -10.26 -1.04
CA ALA A 69 6.95 -10.09 -2.15
C ALA A 69 8.26 -10.89 -2.02
N GLY A 70 8.52 -11.53 -0.89
CA GLY A 70 9.74 -12.31 -0.67
C GLY A 70 11.01 -11.48 -0.48
N LEU A 71 10.89 -10.16 -0.38
CA LEU A 71 12.03 -9.25 -0.26
C LEU A 71 12.28 -8.85 1.19
N ASN A 72 13.56 -8.77 1.55
CA ASN A 72 14.01 -8.18 2.80
C ASN A 72 14.35 -6.72 2.53
N VAL A 73 13.67 -5.82 3.23
CA VAL A 73 13.82 -4.38 3.05
C VAL A 73 14.17 -3.69 4.35
N GLU A 74 14.78 -2.51 4.25
CA GLU A 74 14.87 -1.57 5.36
C GLU A 74 14.10 -0.30 5.00
N VAL A 75 13.51 0.33 6.02
CA VAL A 75 12.84 1.61 5.88
C VAL A 75 13.90 2.71 5.89
N THR A 76 13.87 3.59 4.89
CA THR A 76 14.81 4.71 4.75
C THR A 76 14.15 6.07 4.99
N GLY A 77 12.82 6.14 5.02
CA GLY A 77 12.10 7.38 5.27
C GLY A 77 10.60 7.21 5.21
N LEU A 78 9.90 8.26 5.62
CA LEU A 78 8.44 8.34 5.57
C LEU A 78 8.04 9.13 4.32
N VAL A 79 7.23 8.51 3.47
CA VAL A 79 6.62 9.20 2.31
C VAL A 79 5.42 10.03 2.78
N GLY A 80 4.60 9.49 3.65
CA GLY A 80 3.48 10.22 4.21
C GLY A 80 2.57 9.42 5.11
N ILE A 81 1.67 10.16 5.75
CA ILE A 81 0.55 9.66 6.54
C ILE A 81 -0.73 9.97 5.76
N TYR A 82 -1.55 8.96 5.54
CA TYR A 82 -2.73 9.04 4.68
C TYR A 82 -3.96 8.66 5.48
N THR A 83 -4.78 9.66 5.79
CA THR A 83 -5.96 9.53 6.66
C THR A 83 -7.20 10.19 6.06
N ASP A 84 -7.25 10.33 4.75
CA ASP A 84 -8.39 10.94 4.06
C ASP A 84 -9.68 10.16 4.36
N PRO A 85 -10.69 10.78 5.02
CA PRO A 85 -11.94 10.11 5.36
C PRO A 85 -12.79 9.73 4.13
N LYS A 86 -12.46 10.23 2.95
CA LYS A 86 -13.12 9.84 1.70
C LYS A 86 -12.72 8.43 1.25
N ALA A 87 -11.61 7.90 1.75
CA ALA A 87 -11.16 6.54 1.45
C ALA A 87 -11.72 5.58 2.50
N VAL A 88 -12.65 4.74 2.08
CA VAL A 88 -13.37 3.78 2.92
C VAL A 88 -13.25 2.40 2.30
N ILE A 89 -12.99 1.40 3.14
CA ILE A 89 -12.88 0.01 2.71
C ILE A 89 -13.93 -0.81 3.45
N ALA A 90 -14.84 -1.43 2.69
CA ALA A 90 -15.84 -2.32 3.23
C ALA A 90 -15.47 -3.78 2.99
N TYR A 91 -15.61 -4.60 4.03
CA TYR A 91 -15.41 -6.04 3.96
C TYR A 91 -16.75 -6.76 4.08
N SER A 92 -16.84 -7.96 3.49
CA SER A 92 -18.08 -8.74 3.47
C SER A 92 -18.50 -9.26 4.84
N ASP A 93 -17.62 -9.22 5.85
CA ASP A 93 -17.92 -9.56 7.24
C ASP A 93 -18.59 -8.44 8.04
N GLY A 94 -18.79 -7.27 7.43
CA GLY A 94 -19.42 -6.11 8.05
C GLY A 94 -18.44 -5.08 8.60
N GLU A 95 -17.15 -5.33 8.58
CA GLU A 95 -16.16 -4.31 8.91
C GLU A 95 -16.10 -3.24 7.82
N VAL A 96 -16.13 -1.96 8.23
CA VAL A 96 -15.98 -0.81 7.35
C VAL A 96 -14.89 0.08 7.91
N ARG A 97 -13.76 0.16 7.21
CA ARG A 97 -12.58 0.91 7.67
C ARG A 97 -12.50 2.28 7.05
N GLN A 98 -12.24 3.28 7.88
CA GLN A 98 -11.71 4.55 7.43
C GLN A 98 -10.21 4.42 7.30
N GLN A 99 -9.64 4.97 6.23
CA GLN A 99 -8.21 4.86 5.95
C GLN A 99 -7.34 5.43 7.07
N PHE A 100 -6.31 4.67 7.45
CA PHE A 100 -5.19 5.12 8.27
C PHE A 100 -3.95 4.35 7.82
N THR A 101 -3.16 4.94 6.94
CA THR A 101 -2.01 4.24 6.34
C THR A 101 -0.78 5.13 6.37
N LEU A 102 0.36 4.51 6.76
CA LEU A 102 1.67 5.12 6.63
C LEU A 102 2.38 4.50 5.42
N SER A 103 2.93 5.35 4.55
CA SER A 103 3.72 4.90 3.41
C SER A 103 5.19 5.18 3.68
N PHE A 104 6.00 4.12 3.63
CA PHE A 104 7.42 4.20 3.90
C PHE A 104 8.24 3.99 2.64
N ARG A 105 9.30 4.77 2.49
CA ARG A 105 10.33 4.50 1.50
C ARG A 105 11.18 3.36 1.98
N CYS A 106 11.39 2.35 1.13
CA CYS A 106 12.12 1.14 1.48
C CYS A 106 13.22 0.85 0.47
N ARG A 107 14.32 0.29 0.96
CA ARG A 107 15.43 -0.20 0.16
C ARG A 107 15.55 -1.71 0.29
N VAL A 108 15.76 -2.41 -0.83
CA VAL A 108 15.97 -3.86 -0.83
C VAL A 108 17.35 -4.19 -0.26
N LEU A 109 17.36 -5.06 0.73
CA LEU A 109 18.59 -5.61 1.33
C LEU A 109 18.93 -6.99 0.75
N GLY A 110 17.92 -7.74 0.32
CA GLY A 110 18.09 -9.11 -0.20
C GLY A 110 16.74 -9.78 -0.41
N GLY A 111 16.79 -11.10 -0.55
CA GLY A 111 15.61 -11.91 -0.82
C GLY A 111 15.41 -12.15 -2.31
N THR A 112 14.36 -12.91 -2.64
CA THR A 112 13.99 -13.23 -4.02
C THR A 112 12.54 -12.84 -4.23
N LEU A 113 12.25 -12.09 -5.29
CA LEU A 113 10.89 -11.67 -5.62
C LEU A 113 9.99 -12.88 -5.82
N GLN A 114 9.01 -13.04 -4.95
CA GLN A 114 8.08 -14.15 -4.97
C GLN A 114 6.75 -13.70 -4.37
N LYS A 115 5.69 -13.80 -5.17
CA LYS A 115 4.35 -13.46 -4.70
C LYS A 115 3.81 -14.54 -3.76
N ASP A 116 2.85 -14.14 -2.91
CA ASP A 116 2.02 -15.05 -2.13
C ASP A 116 0.64 -15.25 -2.80
N SER A 117 -0.29 -15.87 -2.05
CA SER A 117 -1.64 -16.16 -2.56
C SER A 117 -2.55 -14.91 -2.66
N GLU A 118 -2.17 -13.79 -2.06
CA GLU A 118 -2.97 -12.56 -2.05
C GLU A 118 -2.81 -11.74 -3.33
N SER A 119 -1.78 -12.04 -4.13
CA SER A 119 -1.48 -11.33 -5.38
C SER A 119 -1.54 -12.26 -6.58
N GLN A 120 -2.07 -11.74 -7.68
CA GLN A 120 -2.04 -12.40 -8.98
C GLN A 120 -0.65 -12.27 -9.62
N GLU A 121 -0.01 -11.11 -9.43
CA GLU A 121 1.25 -10.75 -10.04
C GLU A 121 1.99 -9.73 -9.17
N LEU A 122 3.32 -9.76 -9.22
CA LEU A 122 4.20 -8.67 -8.76
C LEU A 122 4.92 -8.11 -9.97
N ARG A 123 5.04 -6.78 -10.04
CA ARG A 123 5.67 -6.12 -11.18
C ARG A 123 6.45 -4.88 -10.75
N TRP A 124 7.64 -4.72 -11.32
CA TRP A 124 8.35 -3.45 -11.28
C TRP A 124 7.78 -2.53 -12.35
N VAL A 125 7.24 -1.39 -11.95
CA VAL A 125 6.46 -0.49 -12.79
C VAL A 125 7.19 0.85 -12.92
N ALA A 126 7.43 1.28 -14.15
CA ALA A 126 7.98 2.60 -14.41
C ALA A 126 6.89 3.66 -14.24
N ARG A 127 7.29 4.89 -13.92
CA ARG A 127 6.36 5.99 -13.69
C ARG A 127 5.40 6.22 -14.88
N ASP A 128 5.89 6.11 -16.10
CA ASP A 128 5.10 6.31 -17.32
C ASP A 128 4.14 5.15 -17.64
N GLU A 129 4.26 4.02 -16.94
CA GLU A 129 3.36 2.88 -17.08
C GLU A 129 2.14 2.93 -16.13
N LEU A 130 2.16 3.82 -15.14
CA LEU A 130 1.13 3.86 -14.08
C LEU A 130 -0.27 4.13 -14.61
N ASP A 131 -0.41 4.99 -15.62
CA ASP A 131 -1.73 5.36 -16.16
C ASP A 131 -2.42 4.18 -16.87
N GLY A 132 -1.69 3.16 -17.27
CA GLY A 132 -2.22 1.93 -17.86
C GLY A 132 -2.72 0.91 -16.85
N LEU A 133 -2.56 1.16 -15.55
CA LEU A 133 -2.94 0.24 -14.47
C LEU A 133 -4.18 0.74 -13.72
N ARG A 134 -4.98 -0.21 -13.25
CA ARG A 134 -6.11 0.10 -12.37
C ARG A 134 -5.60 0.27 -10.95
N ILE A 135 -5.54 1.50 -10.49
CA ILE A 135 -5.03 1.87 -9.16
C ILE A 135 -6.08 2.73 -8.47
N HIS A 136 -6.39 2.41 -7.21
CA HIS A 136 -7.28 3.25 -6.41
C HIS A 136 -6.69 4.66 -6.27
N PRO A 137 -7.52 5.73 -6.33
CA PRO A 137 -7.00 7.12 -6.27
C PRO A 137 -6.12 7.41 -5.07
N SER A 138 -6.46 6.91 -3.88
CA SER A 138 -5.64 7.14 -2.68
C SER A 138 -4.30 6.40 -2.76
N MET A 139 -4.27 5.24 -3.39
CA MET A 139 -3.05 4.47 -3.62
C MET A 139 -2.16 5.16 -4.66
N ARG A 140 -2.76 5.68 -5.75
CA ARG A 140 -2.03 6.43 -6.77
C ARG A 140 -1.35 7.67 -6.19
N LEU A 141 -2.03 8.37 -5.28
CA LEU A 141 -1.46 9.53 -4.60
C LEU A 141 -0.18 9.17 -3.84
N ARG A 142 -0.17 8.04 -3.12
CA ARG A 142 1.02 7.55 -2.40
C ARG A 142 2.17 7.24 -3.35
N ILE A 143 1.87 6.60 -4.47
CA ILE A 143 2.86 6.25 -5.49
C ILE A 143 3.46 7.52 -6.10
N ASP A 144 2.62 8.48 -6.46
CA ASP A 144 3.07 9.77 -7.02
C ASP A 144 3.94 10.53 -6.02
N HIS A 145 3.58 10.55 -4.74
CA HIS A 145 4.39 11.17 -3.69
C HIS A 145 5.75 10.48 -3.53
N SER A 146 5.80 9.16 -3.68
CA SER A 146 7.07 8.43 -3.65
C SER A 146 8.00 8.86 -4.77
N PHE A 147 7.48 9.00 -5.99
CA PHE A 147 8.27 9.45 -7.13
C PHE A 147 8.67 10.93 -7.05
N ALA A 148 7.87 11.76 -6.41
CA ALA A 148 8.14 13.20 -6.30
C ALA A 148 9.33 13.53 -5.39
N ASP A 149 9.80 12.59 -4.57
CA ASP A 149 10.94 12.76 -3.65
C ASP A 149 10.88 14.06 -2.84
N ARG A 150 9.73 14.29 -2.19
CA ARG A 150 9.47 15.51 -1.43
C ARG A 150 10.34 15.58 -0.18
N ALA A 151 10.80 16.79 0.16
CA ALA A 151 11.61 17.03 1.36
C ALA A 151 10.85 16.71 2.66
N GLU A 152 9.53 16.96 2.67
CA GLU A 152 8.67 16.68 3.82
C GLU A 152 7.64 15.62 3.47
N PRO A 153 7.28 14.73 4.44
CA PRO A 153 6.23 13.76 4.23
C PRO A 153 4.87 14.42 4.01
N HIS A 154 4.01 13.73 3.27
CA HIS A 154 2.61 14.10 3.14
C HIS A 154 1.87 13.88 4.46
N LEU A 155 1.02 14.84 4.84
CA LEU A 155 0.14 14.73 6.00
C LEU A 155 -1.31 14.95 5.53
N GLY A 156 -2.13 13.91 5.58
CA GLY A 156 -3.53 14.02 5.15
C GLY A 156 -4.13 12.69 4.67
#